data_d920962d7cbf48653efee752e7ef48b4
#
_entry.id   d920962d7cbf48653efee752e7ef48b4
#
_cell.length_a   1.000
_cell.length_b   1.000
_cell.length_c   1.000
_cell.angle_alpha   90.00
_cell.angle_beta   90.00
_cell.angle_gamma   90.00
#
_symmetry.space_group_name_H-M   'P 1'
#
loop_
_entity.id
_entity.type
_entity.pdbx_description
1 polymer ?
#
loop_
_entity_poly.entity_id
_entity_poly.type
_entity_poly.pdbx_seq_one_letter_code
_entity_poly.pdbx_strand_id
1 'polypeptide(L)'
;MNNKYELIYEGKAKKIFTHDDLDKVKIVFKDDATAFNALKKEKFEGKGKLNCLISASIFEILIKKNIPTHFIELENENTMIEKKIKVIPLEIVLRNTAYGSLCKQTTIKPGTAVSYTHLTLPTTTIV
;
A
#
# COMPACT_ATOMS: atom_id res chain seq x y z
N MET A 1 -4.53 -28.02 6.83
CA MET A 1 -4.23 -27.65 5.43
C MET A 1 -2.83 -27.11 5.38
N ASN A 2 -1.95 -27.75 4.64
CA ASN A 2 -0.61 -27.22 4.43
C ASN A 2 -0.74 -25.95 3.60
N ASN A 3 -0.55 -24.79 4.24
CA ASN A 3 -0.37 -23.53 3.51
C ASN A 3 0.93 -23.69 2.70
N LYS A 4 0.79 -23.85 1.41
CA LYS A 4 1.91 -23.99 0.45
C LYS A 4 2.84 -22.77 0.50
N TYR A 5 2.34 -21.61 0.96
CA TYR A 5 3.03 -20.34 0.98
C TYR A 5 3.28 -19.88 2.41
N GLU A 6 4.49 -19.41 2.67
CA GLU A 6 4.90 -18.90 3.97
C GLU A 6 4.64 -17.40 4.08
N LEU A 7 4.10 -16.96 5.22
CA LEU A 7 3.89 -15.54 5.52
C LEU A 7 5.25 -14.87 5.77
N ILE A 8 5.62 -13.92 4.91
CA ILE A 8 6.84 -13.11 5.04
C ILE A 8 6.60 -11.91 5.95
N TYR A 9 5.48 -11.23 5.74
CA TYR A 9 5.17 -9.98 6.42
C TYR A 9 3.66 -9.72 6.49
N GLU A 10 3.21 -9.08 7.57
CA GLU A 10 1.84 -8.61 7.74
C GLU A 10 1.82 -7.13 8.15
N GLY A 11 1.17 -6.31 7.30
CA GLY A 11 0.92 -4.90 7.57
C GLY A 11 -0.52 -4.63 7.98
N LYS A 12 -0.89 -3.34 8.03
CA LYS A 12 -2.25 -2.92 8.39
C LYS A 12 -3.32 -3.40 7.40
N ALA A 13 -3.00 -3.36 6.10
CA ALA A 13 -3.95 -3.61 5.02
C ALA A 13 -3.62 -4.87 4.20
N LYS A 14 -2.43 -5.41 4.31
CA LYS A 14 -1.92 -6.47 3.44
C LYS A 14 -1.12 -7.52 4.20
N LYS A 15 -1.11 -8.74 3.66
CA LYS A 15 -0.18 -9.82 4.01
C LYS A 15 0.66 -10.16 2.80
N ILE A 16 1.94 -10.39 2.99
CA ILE A 16 2.88 -10.83 1.95
C ILE A 16 3.28 -12.27 2.22
N PHE A 17 3.12 -13.11 1.22
CA PHE A 17 3.51 -14.51 1.26
C PHE A 17 4.58 -14.81 0.22
N THR A 18 5.33 -15.89 0.44
CA THR A 18 6.22 -16.45 -0.57
C THR A 18 5.43 -16.85 -1.82
N HIS A 19 6.13 -17.03 -2.92
CA HIS A 19 5.61 -17.56 -4.17
C HIS A 19 6.53 -18.71 -4.63
N ASP A 20 6.03 -19.61 -5.47
CA ASP A 20 6.85 -20.71 -6.03
C ASP A 20 8.04 -20.19 -6.85
N ASP A 21 7.84 -19.05 -7.52
CA ASP A 21 8.92 -18.27 -8.16
C ASP A 21 9.53 -17.32 -7.11
N LEU A 22 10.84 -17.48 -6.86
CA LEU A 22 11.56 -16.72 -5.83
C LEU A 22 11.65 -15.21 -6.11
N ASP A 23 11.45 -14.81 -7.35
CA ASP A 23 11.43 -13.40 -7.76
C ASP A 23 10.04 -12.76 -7.63
N LYS A 24 9.08 -13.51 -7.13
CA LYS A 24 7.69 -13.05 -6.92
C LYS A 24 7.24 -13.17 -5.48
N VAL A 25 6.22 -12.45 -5.16
CA VAL A 25 5.48 -12.52 -3.88
C VAL A 25 3.99 -12.49 -4.14
N LYS A 26 3.24 -13.06 -3.22
CA LYS A 26 1.79 -13.02 -3.21
C LYS A 26 1.33 -12.00 -2.18
N ILE A 27 0.53 -11.04 -2.60
CA ILE A 27 -0.03 -9.99 -1.75
C ILE A 27 -1.50 -10.25 -1.54
N VAL A 28 -1.90 -10.49 -0.29
CA VAL A 28 -3.29 -10.68 0.12
C VAL A 28 -3.78 -9.44 0.84
N PHE A 29 -4.83 -8.83 0.34
CA PHE A 29 -5.45 -7.64 0.93
C PHE A 29 -6.41 -8.05 2.04
N LYS A 30 -6.33 -7.35 3.17
CA LYS A 30 -7.12 -7.60 4.38
C LYS A 30 -8.35 -6.73 4.43
N ASP A 31 -9.35 -7.19 5.14
CA ASP A 31 -10.56 -6.41 5.47
C ASP A 31 -10.39 -5.53 6.71
N ASP A 32 -9.20 -5.56 7.32
CA ASP A 32 -8.90 -4.80 8.51
C ASP A 32 -8.86 -3.29 8.20
N ALA A 33 -9.45 -2.50 9.07
CA ALA A 33 -9.29 -1.05 9.12
C ALA A 33 -8.77 -0.63 10.48
N THR A 34 -7.87 0.34 10.49
CA THR A 34 -7.30 0.89 11.72
C THR A 34 -7.46 2.40 11.76
N ALA A 35 -7.76 2.95 12.94
CA ALA A 35 -7.82 4.38 13.20
C ALA A 35 -7.02 4.72 14.46
N PHE A 36 -6.68 6.01 14.64
CA PHE A 36 -5.98 6.52 15.82
C PHE A 36 -4.70 5.74 16.16
N ASN A 37 -3.78 5.58 15.19
CA ASN A 37 -2.53 4.82 15.34
C ASN A 37 -2.76 3.38 15.82
N ALA A 38 -3.74 2.71 15.21
CA ALA A 38 -4.15 1.33 15.52
C ALA A 38 -4.77 1.11 16.91
N LEU A 39 -5.16 2.17 17.62
CA LEU A 39 -5.93 2.06 18.87
C LEU A 39 -7.35 1.53 18.62
N LYS A 40 -7.91 1.79 17.42
CA LYS A 40 -9.18 1.23 16.99
C LYS A 40 -8.97 0.32 15.78
N LYS A 41 -9.43 -0.92 15.88
CA LYS A 41 -9.39 -1.92 14.80
C LYS A 41 -10.80 -2.45 14.55
N GLU A 42 -11.21 -2.43 13.29
CA GLU A 42 -12.47 -2.99 12.84
C GLU A 42 -12.25 -3.78 11.55
N LYS A 43 -13.15 -4.71 11.25
CA LYS A 43 -13.16 -5.42 9.96
C LYS A 43 -14.35 -4.94 9.15
N PHE A 44 -14.10 -4.63 7.89
CA PHE A 44 -15.12 -4.27 6.93
C PHE A 44 -15.09 -5.27 5.78
N GLU A 45 -16.10 -6.12 5.71
CA GLU A 45 -16.20 -7.12 4.65
C GLU A 45 -16.12 -6.49 3.27
N GLY A 46 -15.26 -7.05 2.42
CA GLY A 46 -15.03 -6.56 1.06
C GLY A 46 -14.06 -5.40 0.93
N LYS A 47 -13.55 -4.82 2.03
CA LYS A 47 -12.55 -3.75 1.96
C LYS A 47 -11.28 -4.22 1.25
N GLY A 48 -10.77 -5.40 1.58
CA GLY A 48 -9.60 -5.98 0.94
C GLY A 48 -9.80 -6.20 -0.55
N LYS A 49 -10.94 -6.72 -0.95
CA LYS A 49 -11.31 -6.87 -2.36
C LYS A 49 -11.31 -5.54 -3.10
N LEU A 50 -11.97 -4.51 -2.59
CA LEU A 50 -12.02 -3.19 -3.21
C LEU A 50 -10.61 -2.58 -3.33
N ASN A 51 -9.81 -2.62 -2.27
CA ASN A 51 -8.44 -2.11 -2.30
C ASN A 51 -7.58 -2.84 -3.34
N CYS A 52 -7.70 -4.15 -3.43
CA CYS A 52 -6.98 -4.95 -4.43
C CYS A 52 -7.35 -4.56 -5.85
N LEU A 53 -8.64 -4.47 -6.16
CA LEU A 53 -9.13 -4.12 -7.49
C LEU A 53 -8.78 -2.69 -7.89
N ILE A 54 -8.89 -1.72 -6.98
CA ILE A 54 -8.48 -0.33 -7.21
C ILE A 54 -6.98 -0.27 -7.49
N SER A 55 -6.15 -0.93 -6.69
CA SER A 55 -4.71 -0.98 -6.89
C SER A 55 -4.34 -1.58 -8.24
N ALA A 56 -4.95 -2.71 -8.61
CA ALA A 56 -4.73 -3.35 -9.90
C ALA A 56 -5.09 -2.43 -11.08
N SER A 57 -6.24 -1.76 -11.00
CA SER A 57 -6.67 -0.79 -12.03
C SER A 57 -5.68 0.36 -12.21
N ILE A 58 -5.12 0.87 -11.13
CA ILE A 58 -4.10 1.93 -11.18
C ILE A 58 -2.81 1.39 -11.80
N PHE A 59 -2.34 0.20 -11.40
CA PHE A 59 -1.17 -0.43 -12.02
C PHE A 59 -1.34 -0.64 -13.52
N GLU A 60 -2.51 -1.10 -13.97
CA GLU A 60 -2.81 -1.26 -15.40
C GLU A 60 -2.72 0.07 -16.17
N ILE A 61 -3.22 1.17 -15.58
CA ILE A 61 -3.10 2.50 -16.17
C ILE A 61 -1.63 2.91 -16.31
N LEU A 62 -0.82 2.68 -15.27
CA LEU A 62 0.61 2.98 -15.29
C LEU A 62 1.34 2.17 -16.36
N ILE A 63 1.06 0.87 -16.45
CA ILE A 63 1.65 -0.01 -17.45
C ILE A 63 1.28 0.44 -18.88
N LYS A 64 0.03 0.80 -19.13
CA LYS A 64 -0.42 1.34 -20.43
C LYS A 64 0.30 2.64 -20.81
N LYS A 65 0.80 3.38 -19.83
CA LYS A 65 1.59 4.61 -20.01
C LYS A 65 3.11 4.36 -20.01
N ASN A 66 3.54 3.11 -20.09
CA ASN A 66 4.94 2.69 -20.03
C ASN A 66 5.68 3.12 -18.75
N ILE A 67 4.95 3.24 -17.64
CA ILE A 67 5.53 3.50 -16.33
C ILE A 67 5.81 2.15 -15.66
N PRO A 68 7.07 1.83 -15.31
CA PRO A 68 7.42 0.57 -14.68
C PRO A 68 6.72 0.39 -13.33
N THR A 69 6.18 -0.81 -13.09
CA THR A 69 5.57 -1.20 -11.81
C THR A 69 6.08 -2.56 -11.38
N HIS A 70 5.82 -2.92 -10.14
CA HIS A 70 6.09 -4.27 -9.62
C HIS A 70 4.89 -5.22 -9.76
N PHE A 71 3.73 -4.72 -10.14
CA PHE A 71 2.53 -5.52 -10.38
C PHE A 71 2.73 -6.48 -11.56
N ILE A 72 2.27 -7.72 -11.42
CA ILE A 72 2.28 -8.75 -12.46
C ILE A 72 0.85 -9.07 -12.89
N GLU A 73 0.03 -9.57 -11.96
CA GLU A 73 -1.34 -9.98 -12.26
C GLU A 73 -2.21 -10.09 -11.00
N LEU A 74 -3.51 -10.13 -11.19
CA LEU A 74 -4.46 -10.57 -10.17
C LEU A 74 -4.54 -12.08 -10.14
N GLU A 75 -4.38 -12.70 -8.97
CA GLU A 75 -4.65 -14.12 -8.77
C GLU A 75 -6.15 -14.35 -8.50
N ASN A 76 -6.74 -13.46 -7.73
CA ASN A 76 -8.17 -13.44 -7.44
C ASN A 76 -8.61 -12.03 -6.97
N GLU A 77 -9.85 -11.88 -6.47
CA GLU A 77 -10.44 -10.58 -6.14
C GLU A 77 -9.73 -9.82 -5.01
N ASN A 78 -8.98 -10.50 -4.13
CA ASN A 78 -8.27 -9.87 -3.02
C ASN A 78 -6.77 -10.18 -2.99
N THR A 79 -6.24 -10.82 -4.02
CA THR A 79 -4.86 -11.29 -4.06
C THR A 79 -4.22 -10.93 -5.39
N MET A 80 -3.06 -10.34 -5.36
CA MET A 80 -2.23 -10.07 -6.53
C MET A 80 -0.84 -10.67 -6.41
N ILE A 81 -0.24 -10.94 -7.56
CA ILE A 81 1.14 -11.37 -7.70
C ILE A 81 1.98 -10.16 -8.09
N GLU A 82 3.05 -9.96 -7.38
CA GLU A 82 3.98 -8.85 -7.60
C GLU A 82 5.43 -9.35 -7.67
N LYS A 83 6.28 -8.56 -8.34
CA LYS A 83 7.73 -8.79 -8.29
C LYS A 83 8.23 -8.58 -6.86
N LYS A 84 9.11 -9.46 -6.41
CA LYS A 84 9.80 -9.27 -5.14
C LYS A 84 10.80 -8.13 -5.27
N ILE A 85 10.55 -7.04 -4.56
CA ILE A 85 11.38 -5.84 -4.58
C ILE A 85 11.89 -5.50 -3.18
N LYS A 86 12.98 -4.75 -3.12
CA LYS A 86 13.44 -4.13 -1.88
C LYS A 86 12.85 -2.73 -1.78
N VAL A 87 11.98 -2.54 -0.80
CA VAL A 87 11.34 -1.23 -0.56
C VAL A 87 12.35 -0.26 0.03
N ILE A 88 12.42 0.95 -0.55
CA ILE A 88 13.19 2.05 0.04
C ILE A 88 12.43 2.55 1.27
N PRO A 89 13.05 2.63 2.46
CA PRO A 89 12.35 2.98 3.70
C PRO A 89 12.07 4.49 3.80
N LEU A 90 11.45 5.05 2.78
CA LEU A 90 11.04 6.44 2.71
C LEU A 90 9.61 6.52 2.19
N GLU A 91 8.79 7.34 2.81
CA GLU A 91 7.45 7.67 2.32
C GLU A 91 7.50 8.96 1.51
N ILE A 92 7.09 8.88 0.24
CA ILE A 92 6.98 10.04 -0.65
C ILE A 92 5.55 10.54 -0.58
N VAL A 93 5.36 11.77 -0.10
CA VAL A 93 4.05 12.37 0.08
C VAL A 93 3.89 13.56 -0.85
N LEU A 94 2.98 13.46 -1.81
CA LEU A 94 2.56 14.58 -2.67
C LEU A 94 1.28 15.20 -2.09
N ARG A 95 1.27 16.52 -1.95
CA ARG A 95 0.12 17.26 -1.44
C ARG A 95 -0.26 18.38 -2.40
N ASN A 96 -1.56 18.46 -2.69
CA ASN A 96 -2.17 19.62 -3.38
C ASN A 96 -2.74 20.63 -2.38
N THR A 97 -3.04 20.18 -1.17
CA THR A 97 -3.60 20.98 -0.09
C THR A 97 -2.85 20.66 1.21
N ALA A 98 -2.51 21.68 1.97
CA ALA A 98 -1.79 21.53 3.22
C ALA A 98 -2.69 20.98 4.32
N TYR A 99 -2.35 19.81 4.86
CA TYR A 99 -2.98 19.17 6.02
C TYR A 99 -2.01 18.26 6.77
N GLY A 100 -2.43 17.83 7.95
CA GLY A 100 -1.73 16.79 8.72
C GLY A 100 -0.30 17.19 9.11
N SER A 101 0.66 16.31 8.89
CA SER A 101 2.06 16.49 9.30
C SER A 101 2.71 17.72 8.69
N LEU A 102 2.37 18.09 7.46
CA LEU A 102 2.90 19.31 6.84
C LEU A 102 2.57 20.56 7.66
N CYS A 103 1.32 20.71 8.09
CA CYS A 103 0.90 21.86 8.92
C CYS A 103 1.46 21.80 10.34
N LYS A 104 1.80 20.62 10.86
CA LYS A 104 2.45 20.47 12.18
C LYS A 104 3.93 20.82 12.15
N GLN A 105 4.58 20.64 11.02
CA GLN A 105 6.04 20.85 10.84
C GLN A 105 6.37 22.20 10.20
N THR A 106 5.38 22.92 9.71
CA THR A 106 5.55 24.21 9.04
C THR A 106 4.53 25.23 9.56
N THR A 107 4.68 26.49 9.17
CA THR A 107 3.74 27.58 9.49
C THR A 107 2.57 27.65 8.50
N ILE A 108 2.48 26.73 7.54
CA ILE A 108 1.43 26.72 6.52
C ILE A 108 0.10 26.35 7.18
N LYS A 109 -0.91 27.20 6.95
CA LYS A 109 -2.25 26.96 7.51
C LYS A 109 -2.94 25.77 6.82
N PRO A 110 -3.71 24.95 7.57
CA PRO A 110 -4.54 23.89 7.00
C PRO A 110 -5.48 24.44 5.92
N GLY A 111 -5.62 23.69 4.82
CA GLY A 111 -6.48 24.08 3.68
C GLY A 111 -5.79 24.95 2.64
N THR A 112 -4.57 25.43 2.87
CA THR A 112 -3.81 26.20 1.88
C THR A 112 -3.49 25.33 0.66
N ALA A 113 -3.77 25.83 -0.54
CA ALA A 113 -3.35 25.15 -1.78
C ALA A 113 -1.83 25.19 -1.90
N VAL A 114 -1.24 24.03 -2.14
CA VAL A 114 0.22 23.85 -2.27
C VAL A 114 0.53 22.91 -3.42
N SER A 115 1.72 23.05 -3.99
CA SER A 115 2.33 22.03 -4.82
C SER A 115 3.60 21.59 -4.12
N TYR A 116 3.47 20.58 -3.26
CA TYR A 116 4.54 20.20 -2.34
C TYR A 116 4.74 18.68 -2.31
N THR A 117 5.98 18.27 -2.57
CA THR A 117 6.41 16.88 -2.41
C THR A 117 7.48 16.83 -1.33
N HIS A 118 7.31 15.95 -0.34
CA HIS A 118 8.29 15.75 0.72
C HIS A 118 8.52 14.28 1.01
N LEU A 119 9.68 13.97 1.57
CA LEU A 119 10.04 12.66 2.04
C LEU A 119 9.90 12.61 3.55
N THR A 120 9.34 11.53 4.06
CA THR A 120 9.26 11.26 5.51
C THR A 120 9.75 9.85 5.79
N LEU A 121 10.15 9.61 7.04
CA LEU A 121 10.30 8.25 7.53
C LEU A 121 8.90 7.66 7.73
N PRO A 122 8.66 6.41 7.33
CA PRO A 122 7.38 5.77 7.57
C PRO A 122 7.15 5.61 9.07
N THR A 123 5.93 5.90 9.53
CA THR A 123 5.51 5.67 10.92
C THR A 123 5.27 4.18 11.20
N THR A 124 5.09 3.39 10.14
CA THR A 124 4.94 1.94 10.16
C THR A 124 5.72 1.35 9.00
N THR A 125 6.01 0.04 9.04
CA THR A 125 6.63 -0.65 7.91
C THR A 125 5.74 -0.50 6.66
N ILE A 126 6.36 -0.09 5.55
CA ILE A 126 5.67 0.05 4.26
C ILE A 126 5.51 -1.33 3.62
N VAL A 127 4.31 -1.61 3.19
CA VAL A 127 3.95 -2.85 2.47
C VAL A 127 3.18 -2.49 1.21
#